data_be150bf44cc0ab79cbda85b4383973b5
#
_entry.id   be150bf44cc0ab79cbda85b4383973b5
#
_cell.length_a   1.000
_cell.length_b   1.000
_cell.length_c   1.000
_cell.angle_alpha   90.00
_cell.angle_beta   90.00
_cell.angle_gamma   90.00
#
_symmetry.space_group_name_H-M   'P 1'
#
loop_
_entity.id
_entity.type
_entity.pdbx_description
1 polymer ?
#
loop_
_entity_poly.entity_id
_entity_poly.type
_entity_poly.pdbx_seq_one_letter_code
_entity_poly.pdbx_strand_id
1 'polypeptide(L)'
;MKNDLYNDTLPIMRDTPFASLMNRRIYNVLLIATPYDAFMLEDDGRVDEEIFNEYASLNLRYPPRFTRVTTQEETLTIMSDRHFELVIIMPNLADNASFKLAVPIKKLHPNVPIVMLTPFSKEVKLRISESNMHDIDYVFSWLGNAELLLAIIKLIEDKMNAPHDVNEVGVQAIVLVEDSVRFYSSALPLLYRTILEQSREFAKEALNDHLKMLRMRGRPKVLLARSYEEAEQLCHVYSRNLLGVITDISFNCNGQKDVTAGVALSRALLSNDAHLPIIMQSSDHANKCFANKLGLSFVQKHAKTYPTDLH
;
A
#
# COMPACT_ATOMS: atom_id res chain seq x y z
N MET A 1 14.43 -58.05 14.65
CA MET A 1 14.22 -56.96 15.61
C MET A 1 15.42 -56.03 15.56
N LYS A 2 15.39 -55.00 14.73
CA LYS A 2 16.30 -53.87 14.75
C LYS A 2 15.58 -52.67 14.17
N ASN A 3 15.26 -51.75 15.04
CA ASN A 3 15.16 -50.31 14.87
C ASN A 3 14.77 -49.71 13.51
N ASP A 4 13.46 -49.66 13.25
CA ASP A 4 12.82 -48.68 12.37
C ASP A 4 12.14 -47.57 13.20
N LEU A 5 12.95 -46.86 13.97
CA LEU A 5 12.45 -45.80 14.87
C LEU A 5 13.09 -44.41 14.62
N TYR A 6 13.56 -44.14 13.40
CA TYR A 6 14.08 -42.79 13.05
C TYR A 6 13.89 -42.48 11.57
N ASN A 7 12.64 -42.56 11.06
CA ASN A 7 12.32 -41.97 9.78
C ASN A 7 10.92 -41.33 9.76
N ASP A 8 10.45 -40.81 10.90
CA ASP A 8 9.47 -39.77 10.91
C ASP A 8 10.18 -38.43 10.60
N THR A 9 10.64 -38.32 9.37
CA THR A 9 10.83 -37.01 8.78
C THR A 9 9.45 -36.38 8.74
N LEU A 10 9.20 -35.47 9.70
CA LEU A 10 8.13 -34.52 9.67
C LEU A 10 7.85 -34.13 8.21
N PRO A 11 6.60 -34.22 7.72
CA PRO A 11 6.26 -33.78 6.38
C PRO A 11 6.71 -32.33 6.31
N ILE A 12 7.83 -32.18 5.63
CA ILE A 12 8.50 -30.90 5.47
C ILE A 12 7.49 -30.01 4.78
N MET A 13 7.07 -28.98 5.44
CA MET A 13 6.36 -27.75 5.15
C MET A 13 6.43 -27.22 3.70
N ARG A 14 6.53 -28.06 2.68
CA ARG A 14 6.45 -27.67 1.26
C ARG A 14 5.00 -27.41 0.81
N ASP A 15 4.03 -27.94 1.53
CA ASP A 15 2.60 -27.85 1.23
C ASP A 15 1.81 -27.04 2.25
N THR A 16 2.46 -26.22 3.09
CA THR A 16 1.72 -25.29 3.93
C THR A 16 1.24 -24.11 3.09
N PRO A 17 -0.03 -23.68 3.23
CA PRO A 17 -0.57 -22.50 2.54
C PRO A 17 0.33 -21.26 2.66
N PHE A 18 1.04 -21.13 3.78
CA PHE A 18 1.99 -20.03 4.04
C PHE A 18 3.22 -20.00 3.12
N ALA A 19 3.61 -21.12 2.52
CA ALA A 19 4.74 -21.16 1.57
C ALA A 19 4.40 -20.43 0.27
N SER A 20 3.13 -20.41 -0.12
CA SER A 20 2.63 -19.75 -1.33
C SER A 20 2.30 -18.27 -1.15
N LEU A 21 2.44 -17.72 0.06
CA LEU A 21 2.16 -16.30 0.33
C LEU A 21 3.17 -15.36 -0.29
N MET A 22 2.72 -14.18 -0.68
CA MET A 22 3.55 -13.11 -1.22
C MET A 22 4.37 -13.56 -2.44
N ASN A 23 3.73 -14.29 -3.36
CA ASN A 23 4.40 -14.80 -4.57
C ASN A 23 4.80 -13.69 -5.54
N ARG A 24 4.03 -12.59 -5.55
CA ARG A 24 4.32 -11.42 -6.36
C ARG A 24 5.03 -10.38 -5.52
N ARG A 25 6.30 -10.14 -5.82
CA ARG A 25 7.13 -9.15 -5.12
C ARG A 25 7.72 -8.17 -6.10
N ILE A 26 8.03 -7.00 -5.59
CA ILE A 26 8.70 -5.95 -6.33
C ILE A 26 10.21 -6.07 -6.05
N TYR A 27 10.96 -6.45 -7.07
CA TYR A 27 12.42 -6.54 -7.03
C TYR A 27 13.09 -5.39 -7.80
N ASN A 28 12.47 -4.93 -8.88
CA ASN A 28 13.00 -3.90 -9.75
C ASN A 28 11.99 -2.78 -9.90
N VAL A 29 12.40 -1.59 -9.51
CA VAL A 29 11.59 -0.36 -9.61
C VAL A 29 12.24 0.54 -10.64
N LEU A 30 11.47 0.97 -11.64
CA LEU A 30 11.89 2.02 -12.56
C LEU A 30 11.45 3.36 -12.01
N LEU A 31 12.40 4.23 -11.71
CA LEU A 31 12.18 5.60 -11.27
C LEU A 31 12.45 6.56 -12.42
N ILE A 32 11.40 7.23 -12.88
CA ILE A 32 11.47 8.24 -13.93
C ILE A 32 11.39 9.61 -13.25
N ALA A 33 12.53 10.32 -13.24
CA ALA A 33 12.66 11.59 -12.54
C ALA A 33 13.61 12.51 -13.29
N THR A 34 13.37 13.83 -13.20
CA THR A 34 14.36 14.80 -13.68
C THR A 34 15.66 14.69 -12.85
N PRO A 35 16.82 15.16 -13.36
CA PRO A 35 18.03 15.19 -12.55
C PRO A 35 17.87 15.98 -11.25
N TYR A 36 17.03 17.02 -11.23
CA TYR A 36 16.73 17.82 -10.05
C TYR A 36 15.88 17.02 -9.05
N ASP A 37 14.81 16.37 -9.49
CA ASP A 37 13.95 15.57 -8.62
C ASP A 37 14.70 14.35 -8.09
N ALA A 38 15.56 13.73 -8.90
CA ALA A 38 16.45 12.67 -8.47
C ALA A 38 17.44 13.16 -7.41
N PHE A 39 18.01 14.35 -7.59
CA PHE A 39 18.88 14.99 -6.60
C PHE A 39 18.14 15.27 -5.30
N MET A 40 16.90 15.79 -5.36
CA MET A 40 16.08 16.04 -4.16
C MET A 40 15.74 14.74 -3.41
N LEU A 41 15.55 13.62 -4.11
CA LEU A 41 15.42 12.31 -3.47
C LEU A 41 16.73 11.84 -2.82
N GLU A 42 17.88 12.30 -3.33
CA GLU A 42 19.22 11.94 -2.83
C GLU A 42 19.73 12.87 -1.73
N ASP A 43 19.24 14.11 -1.68
CA ASP A 43 19.68 15.09 -0.69
C ASP A 43 19.20 14.76 0.73
N ASP A 44 18.06 14.05 0.82
CA ASP A 44 17.53 13.47 2.06
C ASP A 44 18.22 12.12 2.44
N GLY A 45 19.22 11.67 1.67
CA GLY A 45 19.90 10.37 1.77
C GLY A 45 19.76 9.57 0.47
N ARG A 46 20.67 8.65 0.21
CA ARG A 46 20.54 7.76 -0.96
C ARG A 46 19.32 6.88 -0.76
N VAL A 47 18.31 7.06 -1.60
CA VAL A 47 17.03 6.30 -1.54
C VAL A 47 17.27 4.79 -1.41
N ASP A 48 18.28 4.28 -2.11
CA ASP A 48 18.67 2.87 -2.03
C ASP A 48 19.16 2.48 -0.64
N GLU A 49 19.95 3.34 0.02
CA GLU A 49 20.48 3.11 1.37
C GLU A 49 19.37 3.22 2.43
N GLU A 50 18.47 4.19 2.29
CA GLU A 50 17.36 4.36 3.21
C GLU A 50 16.36 3.19 3.11
N ILE A 51 16.00 2.79 1.89
CA ILE A 51 15.16 1.60 1.66
C ILE A 51 15.84 0.35 2.21
N PHE A 52 17.16 0.20 2.00
CA PHE A 52 17.92 -0.91 2.57
C PHE A 52 17.88 -0.89 4.10
N ASN A 53 18.07 0.28 4.71
CA ASN A 53 18.03 0.45 6.16
C ASN A 53 16.62 0.15 6.72
N GLU A 54 15.55 0.61 6.05
CA GLU A 54 14.18 0.29 6.43
C GLU A 54 13.88 -1.22 6.32
N TYR A 55 14.32 -1.86 5.23
CA TYR A 55 14.20 -3.31 5.09
C TYR A 55 14.99 -4.06 6.17
N ALA A 56 16.19 -3.61 6.50
CA ALA A 56 17.02 -4.20 7.55
C ALA A 56 16.40 -4.01 8.94
N SER A 57 15.93 -2.79 9.26
CA SER A 57 15.31 -2.47 10.56
C SER A 57 14.06 -3.31 10.83
N LEU A 58 13.27 -3.59 9.80
CA LEU A 58 12.07 -4.40 9.85
C LEU A 58 12.32 -5.90 9.59
N ASN A 59 13.59 -6.29 9.46
CA ASN A 59 14.01 -7.67 9.13
C ASN A 59 13.34 -8.21 7.86
N LEU A 60 13.13 -7.35 6.88
CA LEU A 60 12.62 -7.71 5.56
C LEU A 60 13.80 -8.16 4.67
N ARG A 61 13.56 -9.16 3.82
CA ARG A 61 14.57 -9.65 2.86
C ARG A 61 14.30 -9.06 1.48
N TYR A 62 15.39 -8.93 0.72
CA TYR A 62 15.36 -8.54 -0.69
C TYR A 62 14.78 -7.13 -0.90
N PRO A 63 15.51 -6.08 -0.49
CA PRO A 63 15.15 -4.72 -0.83
C PRO A 63 15.12 -4.55 -2.36
N PRO A 64 14.15 -3.80 -2.90
CA PRO A 64 14.04 -3.58 -4.33
C PRO A 64 15.23 -2.77 -4.85
N ARG A 65 15.58 -2.98 -6.13
CA ARG A 65 16.60 -2.22 -6.83
C ARG A 65 15.92 -1.11 -7.63
N PHE A 66 16.41 0.11 -7.48
CA PHE A 66 15.94 1.24 -8.25
C PHE A 66 16.83 1.45 -9.47
N THR A 67 16.20 1.54 -10.64
CA THR A 67 16.85 1.97 -11.88
C THR A 67 16.28 3.34 -12.23
N ARG A 68 17.15 4.33 -12.44
CA ARG A 68 16.73 5.71 -12.72
C ARG A 68 16.92 6.02 -14.19
N VAL A 69 15.93 6.71 -14.74
CA VAL A 69 15.93 7.24 -16.10
C VAL A 69 15.36 8.65 -16.10
N THR A 70 15.80 9.46 -17.07
CA THR A 70 15.42 10.87 -17.09
C THR A 70 14.58 11.25 -18.31
N THR A 71 14.61 10.45 -19.37
CA THR A 71 13.92 10.74 -20.62
C THR A 71 12.90 9.66 -20.98
N GLN A 72 11.94 10.03 -21.82
CA GLN A 72 10.95 9.09 -22.34
C GLN A 72 11.61 8.01 -23.22
N GLU A 73 12.57 8.38 -24.05
CA GLU A 73 13.26 7.44 -24.95
C GLU A 73 14.05 6.40 -24.15
N GLU A 74 14.79 6.85 -23.14
CA GLU A 74 15.53 5.98 -22.24
C GLU A 74 14.59 5.04 -21.49
N THR A 75 13.43 5.55 -21.04
CA THR A 75 12.39 4.76 -20.36
C THR A 75 11.92 3.61 -21.24
N LEU A 76 11.52 3.89 -22.48
CA LEU A 76 10.99 2.88 -23.39
C LEU A 76 12.05 1.88 -23.81
N THR A 77 13.29 2.34 -24.01
CA THR A 77 14.42 1.47 -24.34
C THR A 77 14.71 0.49 -23.21
N ILE A 78 14.85 0.97 -21.98
CA ILE A 78 15.19 0.10 -20.85
C ILE A 78 14.06 -0.88 -20.50
N MET A 79 12.79 -0.48 -20.68
CA MET A 79 11.63 -1.34 -20.47
C MET A 79 11.47 -2.41 -21.55
N SER A 80 12.05 -2.21 -22.74
CA SER A 80 12.12 -3.26 -23.77
C SER A 80 13.16 -4.33 -23.42
N ASP A 81 14.22 -3.95 -22.72
CA ASP A 81 15.35 -4.85 -22.41
C ASP A 81 15.22 -5.53 -21.03
N ARG A 82 14.50 -4.90 -20.10
CA ARG A 82 14.40 -5.35 -18.71
C ARG A 82 12.96 -5.33 -18.22
N HIS A 83 12.66 -6.26 -17.33
CA HIS A 83 11.39 -6.30 -16.63
C HIS A 83 11.44 -5.49 -15.33
N PHE A 84 10.40 -4.68 -15.12
CA PHE A 84 10.17 -3.94 -13.88
C PHE A 84 8.80 -4.30 -13.33
N GLU A 85 8.72 -4.50 -12.02
CA GLU A 85 7.49 -4.83 -11.32
C GLU A 85 6.73 -3.58 -10.85
N LEU A 86 7.39 -2.41 -10.87
CA LEU A 86 6.80 -1.13 -10.50
C LEU A 86 7.48 0.01 -11.27
N VAL A 87 6.68 0.95 -11.76
CA VAL A 87 7.17 2.22 -12.34
C VAL A 87 6.71 3.36 -11.44
N ILE A 88 7.66 4.21 -11.03
CA ILE A 88 7.40 5.45 -10.30
C ILE A 88 7.75 6.62 -11.20
N ILE A 89 6.79 7.51 -11.46
CA ILE A 89 6.98 8.70 -12.29
C ILE A 89 6.93 9.94 -11.39
N MET A 90 7.99 10.73 -11.40
CA MET A 90 8.01 12.07 -10.84
C MET A 90 7.72 13.08 -11.96
N PRO A 91 6.56 13.73 -11.96
CA PRO A 91 6.19 14.59 -13.08
C PRO A 91 7.01 15.87 -13.07
N ASN A 92 7.60 16.20 -14.21
CA ASN A 92 8.17 17.52 -14.43
C ASN A 92 7.03 18.54 -14.63
N LEU A 93 6.95 19.53 -13.75
CA LEU A 93 5.93 20.57 -13.80
C LEU A 93 6.10 21.53 -14.99
N ALA A 94 7.29 21.55 -15.60
CA ALA A 94 7.56 22.42 -16.73
C ALA A 94 6.94 21.91 -18.04
N ASP A 95 6.69 20.58 -18.15
CA ASP A 95 6.09 19.98 -19.34
C ASP A 95 4.99 18.96 -18.98
N ASN A 96 4.13 18.67 -19.96
CA ASN A 96 3.06 17.68 -19.81
C ASN A 96 3.50 16.27 -20.28
N ALA A 97 4.75 16.08 -20.70
CA ALA A 97 5.22 14.81 -21.25
C ALA A 97 5.20 13.70 -20.19
N SER A 98 5.62 14.02 -18.98
CA SER A 98 5.62 13.07 -17.86
C SER A 98 4.23 12.50 -17.53
N PHE A 99 3.17 13.33 -17.64
CA PHE A 99 1.79 12.89 -17.40
C PHE A 99 1.27 11.94 -18.49
N LYS A 100 1.80 12.08 -19.72
CA LYS A 100 1.42 11.24 -20.85
C LYS A 100 2.23 9.95 -20.95
N LEU A 101 3.32 9.84 -20.19
CA LEU A 101 4.26 8.72 -20.28
C LEU A 101 3.64 7.38 -19.84
N ALA A 102 2.63 7.40 -18.99
CA ALA A 102 1.93 6.19 -18.56
C ALA A 102 1.31 5.42 -19.75
N VAL A 103 0.76 6.13 -20.74
CA VAL A 103 0.12 5.53 -21.93
C VAL A 103 1.07 4.61 -22.73
N PRO A 104 2.25 5.07 -23.19
CA PRO A 104 3.18 4.19 -23.89
C PRO A 104 3.74 3.07 -23.02
N ILE A 105 3.93 3.29 -21.72
CA ILE A 105 4.35 2.25 -20.79
C ILE A 105 3.29 1.15 -20.70
N LYS A 106 2.01 1.50 -20.48
CA LYS A 106 0.91 0.52 -20.43
C LYS A 106 0.69 -0.22 -21.74
N LYS A 107 1.03 0.38 -22.88
CA LYS A 107 1.01 -0.33 -24.19
C LYS A 107 2.05 -1.42 -24.28
N LEU A 108 3.25 -1.20 -23.73
CA LEU A 108 4.33 -2.21 -23.72
C LEU A 108 4.09 -3.25 -22.61
N HIS A 109 3.69 -2.80 -21.43
CA HIS A 109 3.50 -3.63 -20.23
C HIS A 109 2.15 -3.32 -19.56
N PRO A 110 1.04 -3.89 -20.04
CA PRO A 110 -0.32 -3.55 -19.56
C PRO A 110 -0.53 -3.76 -18.05
N ASN A 111 0.16 -4.74 -17.49
CA ASN A 111 -0.01 -5.16 -16.09
C ASN A 111 0.98 -4.50 -15.12
N VAL A 112 1.95 -3.70 -15.60
CA VAL A 112 2.90 -3.04 -14.70
C VAL A 112 2.19 -1.92 -13.94
N PRO A 113 2.23 -1.90 -12.61
CA PRO A 113 1.68 -0.79 -11.84
C PRO A 113 2.49 0.48 -12.06
N ILE A 114 1.79 1.59 -12.26
CA ILE A 114 2.38 2.91 -12.44
C ILE A 114 1.91 3.81 -11.30
N VAL A 115 2.87 4.33 -10.56
CA VAL A 115 2.65 5.27 -9.45
C VAL A 115 3.21 6.63 -9.84
N MET A 116 2.43 7.68 -9.63
CA MET A 116 2.92 9.04 -9.73
C MET A 116 3.32 9.55 -8.35
N LEU A 117 4.55 10.02 -8.21
CA LEU A 117 5.09 10.60 -6.99
C LEU A 117 5.36 12.08 -7.23
N THR A 118 4.67 12.96 -6.53
CA THR A 118 4.69 14.40 -6.82
C THR A 118 4.84 15.23 -5.56
N PRO A 119 5.62 16.33 -5.57
CA PRO A 119 5.50 17.32 -4.53
C PRO A 119 4.08 17.92 -4.58
N PHE A 120 3.37 17.88 -3.45
CA PHE A 120 1.97 18.32 -3.42
C PHE A 120 1.88 19.84 -3.52
N SER A 121 1.60 20.34 -4.72
CA SER A 121 1.27 21.75 -4.97
C SER A 121 -0.14 21.91 -5.53
N LYS A 122 -0.71 23.12 -5.42
CA LYS A 122 -2.02 23.41 -6.04
C LYS A 122 -2.00 23.21 -7.55
N GLU A 123 -0.88 23.53 -8.19
CA GLU A 123 -0.68 23.38 -9.64
C GLU A 123 -0.70 21.91 -10.06
N VAL A 124 -0.05 21.03 -9.30
CA VAL A 124 -0.07 19.60 -9.55
C VAL A 124 -1.50 19.05 -9.43
N LYS A 125 -2.27 19.50 -8.42
CA LYS A 125 -3.66 19.08 -8.25
C LYS A 125 -4.52 19.47 -9.45
N LEU A 126 -4.36 20.67 -10.00
CA LEU A 126 -5.08 21.12 -11.18
C LEU A 126 -4.69 20.28 -12.41
N ARG A 127 -3.40 20.05 -12.66
CA ARG A 127 -2.91 19.24 -13.79
C ARG A 127 -3.35 17.78 -13.70
N ILE A 128 -3.37 17.20 -12.51
CA ILE A 128 -3.89 15.85 -12.26
C ILE A 128 -5.37 15.79 -12.63
N SER A 129 -6.17 16.80 -12.26
CA SER A 129 -7.60 16.85 -12.59
C SER A 129 -7.89 17.06 -14.08
N GLU A 130 -6.97 17.72 -14.80
CA GLU A 130 -7.08 17.96 -16.25
C GLU A 130 -6.50 16.85 -17.11
N SER A 131 -5.64 16.01 -16.54
CA SER A 131 -4.97 14.91 -17.24
C SER A 131 -5.82 13.64 -17.20
N ASN A 132 -5.78 12.87 -18.28
CA ASN A 132 -6.36 11.53 -18.29
C ASN A 132 -5.45 10.58 -17.46
N MET A 133 -5.83 10.36 -16.20
CA MET A 133 -5.08 9.55 -15.24
C MET A 133 -5.43 8.05 -15.28
N HIS A 134 -6.15 7.62 -16.31
CA HIS A 134 -6.64 6.23 -16.41
C HIS A 134 -5.51 5.18 -16.31
N ASP A 135 -4.32 5.48 -16.84
CA ASP A 135 -3.19 4.57 -16.87
C ASP A 135 -2.29 4.67 -15.63
N ILE A 136 -2.64 5.51 -14.65
CA ILE A 136 -1.91 5.68 -13.40
C ILE A 136 -2.70 5.01 -12.28
N ASP A 137 -2.09 4.02 -11.64
CA ASP A 137 -2.75 3.24 -10.60
C ASP A 137 -2.93 4.06 -9.31
N TYR A 138 -1.88 4.80 -8.88
CA TYR A 138 -1.92 5.64 -7.69
C TYR A 138 -1.11 6.93 -7.87
N VAL A 139 -1.52 7.96 -7.13
CA VAL A 139 -0.77 9.22 -6.99
C VAL A 139 -0.38 9.36 -5.53
N PHE A 140 0.88 9.69 -5.26
CA PHE A 140 1.37 9.96 -3.91
C PHE A 140 2.00 11.35 -3.81
N SER A 141 1.92 11.94 -2.62
CA SER A 141 2.61 13.17 -2.30
C SER A 141 3.95 12.86 -1.66
N TRP A 142 5.05 13.31 -2.31
CA TRP A 142 6.38 13.20 -1.71
C TRP A 142 6.49 14.12 -0.49
N LEU A 143 6.86 13.55 0.64
CA LEU A 143 6.94 14.22 1.93
C LEU A 143 8.39 14.27 2.48
N GLY A 144 9.39 13.95 1.65
CA GLY A 144 10.79 13.89 2.06
C GLY A 144 11.14 12.67 2.93
N ASN A 145 10.49 11.52 2.70
CA ASN A 145 10.60 10.37 3.60
C ASN A 145 10.62 9.05 2.79
N ALA A 146 11.69 8.27 2.93
CA ALA A 146 11.82 6.95 2.28
C ALA A 146 10.81 5.91 2.78
N GLU A 147 10.25 6.08 3.99
CA GLU A 147 9.18 5.22 4.49
C GLU A 147 7.97 5.22 3.55
N LEU A 148 7.73 6.33 2.83
CA LEU A 148 6.68 6.40 1.84
C LEU A 148 6.95 5.44 0.66
N LEU A 149 8.19 5.34 0.20
CA LEU A 149 8.55 4.40 -0.88
C LEU A 149 8.35 2.95 -0.43
N LEU A 150 8.73 2.62 0.81
CA LEU A 150 8.43 1.32 1.40
C LEU A 150 6.92 1.06 1.42
N ALA A 151 6.12 2.04 1.86
CA ALA A 151 4.67 1.91 1.93
C ALA A 151 4.04 1.73 0.53
N ILE A 152 4.52 2.46 -0.48
CA ILE A 152 4.09 2.30 -1.88
C ILE A 152 4.38 0.87 -2.36
N ILE A 153 5.60 0.38 -2.17
CA ILE A 153 6.00 -0.97 -2.57
C ILE A 153 5.10 -2.00 -1.90
N LYS A 154 4.90 -1.88 -0.58
CA LYS A 154 4.05 -2.83 0.17
C LYS A 154 2.59 -2.76 -0.23
N LEU A 155 2.06 -1.57 -0.52
CA LEU A 155 0.68 -1.40 -1.01
C LEU A 155 0.46 -2.12 -2.36
N ILE A 156 1.41 -1.96 -3.28
CA ILE A 156 1.34 -2.61 -4.58
C ILE A 156 1.50 -4.14 -4.43
N GLU A 157 2.45 -4.60 -3.61
CA GLU A 157 2.59 -6.03 -3.30
C GLU A 157 1.31 -6.60 -2.69
N ASP A 158 0.69 -5.90 -1.75
CA ASP A 158 -0.56 -6.32 -1.10
C ASP A 158 -1.70 -6.40 -2.11
N LYS A 159 -1.87 -5.39 -2.96
CA LYS A 159 -2.87 -5.40 -4.03
C LYS A 159 -2.70 -6.59 -4.99
N MET A 160 -1.45 -6.89 -5.38
CA MET A 160 -1.15 -7.99 -6.30
C MET A 160 -1.39 -9.38 -5.68
N ASN A 161 -1.15 -9.51 -4.37
CA ASN A 161 -1.23 -10.81 -3.69
C ASN A 161 -2.57 -11.03 -2.98
N ALA A 162 -3.36 -9.99 -2.69
CA ALA A 162 -4.62 -10.13 -1.95
C ALA A 162 -5.60 -11.16 -2.55
N PRO A 163 -5.80 -11.29 -3.87
CA PRO A 163 -6.70 -12.29 -4.42
C PRO A 163 -6.35 -13.72 -3.99
N HIS A 164 -5.07 -14.07 -3.96
CA HIS A 164 -4.60 -15.37 -3.51
C HIS A 164 -4.48 -15.42 -1.97
N ASP A 165 -3.72 -14.48 -1.39
CA ASP A 165 -3.34 -14.56 0.02
C ASP A 165 -4.55 -14.42 0.95
N VAL A 166 -5.52 -13.56 0.60
CA VAL A 166 -6.70 -13.33 1.44
C VAL A 166 -7.79 -14.37 1.15
N ASN A 167 -8.16 -14.61 -0.11
CA ASN A 167 -9.30 -15.45 -0.42
C ASN A 167 -8.97 -16.94 -0.39
N GLU A 168 -7.77 -17.35 -0.80
CA GLU A 168 -7.42 -18.77 -0.88
C GLU A 168 -6.70 -19.25 0.38
N VAL A 169 -5.76 -18.43 0.93
CA VAL A 169 -4.96 -18.84 2.10
C VAL A 169 -5.58 -18.38 3.42
N GLY A 170 -6.42 -17.34 3.40
CA GLY A 170 -7.10 -16.84 4.60
C GLY A 170 -6.29 -15.80 5.38
N VAL A 171 -5.34 -15.10 4.75
CA VAL A 171 -4.66 -13.96 5.36
C VAL A 171 -5.66 -12.83 5.55
N GLN A 172 -5.55 -12.13 6.66
CA GLN A 172 -6.45 -11.01 6.96
C GLN A 172 -6.15 -9.78 6.08
N ALA A 173 -7.19 -8.98 5.81
CA ALA A 173 -7.10 -7.71 5.09
C ALA A 173 -7.60 -6.54 5.93
N ILE A 174 -6.97 -5.38 5.76
CA ILE A 174 -7.41 -4.09 6.28
C ILE A 174 -7.73 -3.21 5.07
N VAL A 175 -8.92 -2.61 5.05
CA VAL A 175 -9.30 -1.64 4.01
C VAL A 175 -9.15 -0.24 4.58
N LEU A 176 -8.28 0.56 3.97
CA LEU A 176 -8.14 1.99 4.24
C LEU A 176 -8.93 2.77 3.19
N VAL A 177 -9.92 3.55 3.62
CA VAL A 177 -10.76 4.37 2.73
C VAL A 177 -10.37 5.82 2.89
N GLU A 178 -9.76 6.40 1.85
CA GLU A 178 -9.21 7.76 1.87
C GLU A 178 -9.00 8.29 0.46
N ASP A 179 -9.60 9.43 0.12
CA ASP A 179 -9.45 10.06 -1.19
C ASP A 179 -8.39 11.19 -1.23
N SER A 180 -7.95 11.63 -0.05
CA SER A 180 -6.93 12.68 0.05
C SER A 180 -5.53 12.12 -0.17
N VAL A 181 -4.93 12.44 -1.33
CA VAL A 181 -3.55 12.07 -1.69
C VAL A 181 -2.57 12.41 -0.57
N ARG A 182 -2.65 13.62 -0.04
CA ARG A 182 -1.77 14.08 1.03
C ARG A 182 -1.92 13.25 2.29
N PHE A 183 -3.16 12.91 2.66
CA PHE A 183 -3.40 12.20 3.90
C PHE A 183 -2.97 10.73 3.80
N TYR A 184 -3.40 9.99 2.77
CA TYR A 184 -2.99 8.59 2.68
C TYR A 184 -1.48 8.44 2.43
N SER A 185 -0.82 9.43 1.79
CA SER A 185 0.65 9.43 1.68
C SER A 185 1.37 9.53 3.03
N SER A 186 0.74 10.19 4.03
CA SER A 186 1.29 10.26 5.39
C SER A 186 0.83 9.11 6.30
N ALA A 187 -0.39 8.59 6.09
CA ALA A 187 -0.97 7.56 6.94
C ALA A 187 -0.44 6.15 6.63
N LEU A 188 -0.24 5.83 5.33
CA LEU A 188 0.24 4.51 4.92
C LEU A 188 1.61 4.12 5.49
N PRO A 189 2.64 4.99 5.51
CA PRO A 189 3.91 4.68 6.17
C PRO A 189 3.72 4.27 7.64
N LEU A 190 2.92 5.01 8.39
CA LEU A 190 2.64 4.71 9.80
C LEU A 190 1.90 3.37 9.95
N LEU A 191 0.87 3.14 9.13
CA LEU A 191 0.11 1.89 9.16
C LEU A 191 0.99 0.68 8.82
N TYR A 192 1.82 0.78 7.78
CA TYR A 192 2.75 -0.29 7.44
C TYR A 192 3.81 -0.52 8.50
N ARG A 193 4.37 0.54 9.08
CA ARG A 193 5.32 0.41 10.20
C ARG A 193 4.68 -0.36 11.35
N THR A 194 3.49 0.03 11.80
CA THR A 194 2.75 -0.65 12.87
C THR A 194 2.53 -2.13 12.55
N ILE A 195 2.01 -2.46 11.37
CA ILE A 195 1.74 -3.84 10.96
C ILE A 195 3.03 -4.67 10.88
N LEU A 196 4.09 -4.11 10.31
CA LEU A 196 5.37 -4.81 10.17
C LEU A 196 6.06 -5.04 11.51
N GLU A 197 6.04 -4.07 12.42
CA GLU A 197 6.59 -4.20 13.77
C GLU A 197 5.82 -5.25 14.57
N GLN A 198 4.49 -5.21 14.58
CA GLN A 198 3.66 -6.22 15.24
C GLN A 198 3.91 -7.61 14.66
N SER A 199 3.94 -7.74 13.33
CA SER A 199 4.22 -9.02 12.68
C SER A 199 5.61 -9.55 13.02
N ARG A 200 6.60 -8.66 13.18
CA ARG A 200 7.94 -9.04 13.65
C ARG A 200 7.94 -9.54 15.09
N GLU A 201 7.19 -8.88 15.99
CA GLU A 201 7.05 -9.36 17.38
C GLU A 201 6.43 -10.77 17.43
N PHE A 202 5.34 -11.00 16.72
CA PHE A 202 4.77 -12.35 16.58
C PHE A 202 5.73 -13.37 15.94
N ALA A 203 6.58 -12.92 15.02
CA ALA A 203 7.55 -13.79 14.39
C ALA A 203 8.69 -14.21 15.34
N LYS A 204 8.99 -13.45 16.40
CA LYS A 204 10.04 -13.80 17.39
C LYS A 204 9.77 -15.12 18.09
N GLU A 205 8.51 -15.48 18.27
CA GLU A 205 8.11 -16.76 18.89
C GLU A 205 8.33 -17.99 17.98
N ALA A 206 8.71 -17.78 16.73
CA ALA A 206 8.94 -18.87 15.81
C ALA A 206 10.29 -19.57 16.09
N LEU A 207 10.29 -20.90 15.98
CA LEU A 207 11.41 -21.77 16.32
C LEU A 207 12.66 -21.59 15.43
N ASN A 208 12.49 -21.06 14.21
CA ASN A 208 13.60 -20.85 13.28
C ASN A 208 13.31 -19.70 12.30
N ASP A 209 14.35 -19.27 11.58
CA ASP A 209 14.25 -18.13 10.65
C ASP A 209 13.32 -18.38 9.46
N HIS A 210 13.15 -19.61 9.04
CA HIS A 210 12.20 -19.97 7.98
C HIS A 210 10.75 -19.70 8.44
N LEU A 211 10.38 -20.15 9.63
CA LEU A 211 9.06 -19.90 10.22
C LEU A 211 8.83 -18.42 10.50
N LYS A 212 9.86 -17.68 10.96
CA LYS A 212 9.78 -16.23 11.11
C LYS A 212 9.42 -15.56 9.79
N MET A 213 10.07 -15.94 8.72
CA MET A 213 9.81 -15.40 7.38
C MET A 213 8.38 -15.74 6.90
N LEU A 214 7.89 -16.95 7.15
CA LEU A 214 6.51 -17.34 6.80
C LEU A 214 5.48 -16.52 7.58
N ARG A 215 5.68 -16.32 8.88
CA ARG A 215 4.81 -15.45 9.71
C ARG A 215 4.78 -14.00 9.19
N MET A 216 5.93 -13.46 8.80
CA MET A 216 6.01 -12.12 8.20
C MET A 216 5.25 -12.00 6.86
N ARG A 217 5.18 -13.07 6.08
CA ARG A 217 4.37 -13.12 4.84
C ARG A 217 2.87 -13.14 5.11
N GLY A 218 2.47 -13.79 6.23
CA GLY A 218 1.08 -13.89 6.68
C GLY A 218 0.55 -12.63 7.38
N ARG A 219 1.29 -11.50 7.36
CA ARG A 219 0.80 -10.24 7.89
C ARG A 219 -0.48 -9.78 7.19
N PRO A 220 -1.34 -9.01 7.87
CA PRO A 220 -2.49 -8.40 7.23
C PRO A 220 -2.12 -7.61 5.98
N LYS A 221 -2.93 -7.73 4.93
CA LYS A 221 -2.80 -6.98 3.68
C LYS A 221 -3.52 -5.65 3.82
N VAL A 222 -2.89 -4.57 3.39
CA VAL A 222 -3.52 -3.24 3.35
C VAL A 222 -4.01 -2.96 1.94
N LEU A 223 -5.28 -2.60 1.81
CA LEU A 223 -5.93 -2.26 0.56
C LEU A 223 -6.46 -0.83 0.65
N LEU A 224 -6.05 0.02 -0.27
CA LEU A 224 -6.48 1.43 -0.34
C LEU A 224 -7.67 1.57 -1.28
N ALA A 225 -8.77 2.13 -0.78
CA ALA A 225 -9.92 2.58 -1.55
C ALA A 225 -9.98 4.12 -1.57
N ARG A 226 -10.25 4.70 -2.73
CA ARG A 226 -10.31 6.16 -2.92
C ARG A 226 -11.71 6.66 -3.22
N SER A 227 -12.68 5.75 -3.31
CA SER A 227 -14.09 6.06 -3.47
C SER A 227 -14.95 5.07 -2.69
N TYR A 228 -16.24 5.39 -2.60
CA TYR A 228 -17.24 4.53 -1.96
C TYR A 228 -17.34 3.17 -2.68
N GLU A 229 -17.36 3.20 -4.00
CA GLU A 229 -17.51 2.03 -4.86
C GLU A 229 -16.31 1.10 -4.73
N GLU A 230 -15.06 1.66 -4.71
CA GLU A 230 -13.85 0.89 -4.46
C GLU A 230 -13.90 0.25 -3.06
N ALA A 231 -14.32 1.01 -2.04
CA ALA A 231 -14.39 0.53 -0.66
C ALA A 231 -15.41 -0.60 -0.51
N GLU A 232 -16.61 -0.41 -1.05
CA GLU A 232 -17.68 -1.42 -1.03
C GLU A 232 -17.24 -2.70 -1.74
N GLN A 233 -16.63 -2.57 -2.92
CA GLN A 233 -16.12 -3.71 -3.68
C GLN A 233 -15.04 -4.48 -2.90
N LEU A 234 -14.04 -3.79 -2.34
CA LEU A 234 -12.97 -4.43 -1.57
C LEU A 234 -13.52 -5.12 -0.32
N CYS A 235 -14.40 -4.46 0.44
CA CYS A 235 -15.02 -5.05 1.62
C CYS A 235 -15.89 -6.26 1.28
N HIS A 236 -16.58 -6.24 0.13
CA HIS A 236 -17.38 -7.38 -0.33
C HIS A 236 -16.48 -8.57 -0.76
N VAL A 237 -15.48 -8.30 -1.59
CA VAL A 237 -14.57 -9.34 -2.15
C VAL A 237 -13.78 -10.05 -1.04
N TYR A 238 -13.38 -9.33 0.00
CA TYR A 238 -12.54 -9.86 1.08
C TYR A 238 -13.31 -10.05 2.40
N SER A 239 -14.63 -10.02 2.39
CA SER A 239 -15.50 -10.04 3.57
C SER A 239 -15.21 -11.16 4.56
N ARG A 240 -14.83 -12.36 4.10
CA ARG A 240 -14.53 -13.53 4.96
C ARG A 240 -13.29 -13.35 5.83
N ASN A 241 -12.33 -12.56 5.37
CA ASN A 241 -11.04 -12.37 6.03
C ASN A 241 -10.74 -10.89 6.27
N LEU A 242 -11.79 -10.06 6.34
CA LEU A 242 -11.65 -8.63 6.62
C LEU A 242 -11.39 -8.43 8.11
N LEU A 243 -10.17 -7.97 8.46
CA LEU A 243 -9.77 -7.68 9.83
C LEU A 243 -10.44 -6.41 10.35
N GLY A 244 -10.58 -5.41 9.47
CA GLY A 244 -11.21 -4.15 9.83
C GLY A 244 -11.13 -3.13 8.72
N VAL A 245 -11.82 -2.01 8.94
CA VAL A 245 -11.90 -0.89 8.00
C VAL A 245 -11.52 0.41 8.71
N ILE A 246 -10.60 1.16 8.11
CA ILE A 246 -10.26 2.52 8.53
C ILE A 246 -10.84 3.45 7.48
N THR A 247 -11.84 4.25 7.82
CA THR A 247 -12.56 5.07 6.84
C THR A 247 -12.53 6.56 7.19
N ASP A 248 -12.21 7.40 6.19
CA ASP A 248 -12.58 8.81 6.29
C ASP A 248 -14.10 8.95 6.37
N ILE A 249 -14.58 10.05 6.91
CA ILE A 249 -16.03 10.36 6.97
C ILE A 249 -16.48 10.98 5.64
N SER A 250 -15.63 11.78 5.01
CA SER A 250 -15.98 12.54 3.80
C SER A 250 -15.05 12.21 2.65
N PHE A 251 -15.55 11.46 1.67
CA PHE A 251 -14.79 11.08 0.46
C PHE A 251 -15.70 10.95 -0.76
N ASN A 252 -15.13 10.61 -1.92
CA ASN A 252 -15.85 10.54 -3.17
C ASN A 252 -16.85 9.37 -3.22
N CYS A 253 -18.08 9.69 -3.60
CA CYS A 253 -19.16 8.75 -3.89
C CYS A 253 -19.81 9.15 -5.22
N ASN A 254 -19.94 8.24 -6.18
CA ASN A 254 -20.45 8.52 -7.53
C ASN A 254 -19.77 9.71 -8.23
N GLY A 255 -18.45 9.85 -8.02
CA GLY A 255 -17.64 10.92 -8.63
C GLY A 255 -17.81 12.29 -7.97
N GLN A 256 -18.55 12.40 -6.88
CA GLN A 256 -18.75 13.65 -6.13
C GLN A 256 -18.34 13.47 -4.67
N LYS A 257 -17.90 14.54 -4.04
CA LYS A 257 -17.56 14.56 -2.62
C LYS A 257 -18.82 14.46 -1.77
N ASP A 258 -18.95 13.37 -0.99
CA ASP A 258 -20.02 13.21 -0.01
C ASP A 258 -19.44 13.33 1.40
N VAL A 259 -20.02 14.23 2.20
CA VAL A 259 -19.57 14.55 3.56
C VAL A 259 -19.95 13.47 4.59
N THR A 260 -20.76 12.50 4.19
CA THR A 260 -21.26 11.40 5.03
C THR A 260 -21.00 10.01 4.46
N ALA A 261 -20.22 9.92 3.37
CA ALA A 261 -19.91 8.65 2.70
C ALA A 261 -19.41 7.57 3.66
N GLY A 262 -18.48 7.91 4.58
CA GLY A 262 -17.96 6.99 5.58
C GLY A 262 -19.02 6.51 6.59
N VAL A 263 -19.99 7.36 6.91
CA VAL A 263 -21.13 6.97 7.78
C VAL A 263 -22.03 5.98 7.06
N ALA A 264 -22.33 6.24 5.78
CA ALA A 264 -23.15 5.35 4.95
C ALA A 264 -22.47 3.99 4.77
N LEU A 265 -21.17 4.00 4.41
CA LEU A 265 -20.35 2.78 4.28
C LEU A 265 -20.32 1.97 5.59
N SER A 266 -20.04 2.62 6.72
CA SER A 266 -20.00 1.95 8.02
C SER A 266 -21.33 1.29 8.38
N ARG A 267 -22.47 1.96 8.13
CA ARG A 267 -23.79 1.37 8.36
C ARG A 267 -24.04 0.14 7.48
N ALA A 268 -23.69 0.23 6.20
CA ALA A 268 -23.83 -0.89 5.28
C ALA A 268 -22.98 -2.09 5.71
N LEU A 269 -21.73 -1.86 6.13
CA LEU A 269 -20.84 -2.92 6.61
C LEU A 269 -21.35 -3.54 7.92
N LEU A 270 -21.76 -2.73 8.89
CA LEU A 270 -22.32 -3.22 10.18
C LEU A 270 -23.64 -3.95 10.03
N SER A 271 -24.43 -3.67 8.99
CA SER A 271 -25.64 -4.45 8.70
C SER A 271 -25.34 -5.87 8.23
N ASN A 272 -24.17 -6.10 7.64
CA ASN A 272 -23.70 -7.41 7.18
C ASN A 272 -22.93 -8.15 8.28
N ASP A 273 -22.09 -7.45 9.03
CA ASP A 273 -21.34 -7.96 10.17
C ASP A 273 -21.31 -6.91 11.29
N ALA A 274 -22.12 -7.11 12.32
CA ALA A 274 -22.25 -6.20 13.46
C ALA A 274 -20.98 -6.12 14.33
N HIS A 275 -20.04 -7.05 14.16
CA HIS A 275 -18.79 -7.12 14.93
C HIS A 275 -17.57 -6.66 14.15
N LEU A 276 -17.71 -6.27 12.89
CA LEU A 276 -16.60 -5.80 12.09
C LEU A 276 -15.95 -4.56 12.74
N PRO A 277 -14.63 -4.59 13.02
CA PRO A 277 -13.93 -3.43 13.55
C PRO A 277 -13.89 -2.32 12.52
N ILE A 278 -14.42 -1.15 12.84
CA ILE A 278 -14.38 0.04 12.00
C ILE A 278 -13.82 1.20 12.80
N ILE A 279 -12.81 1.86 12.26
CA ILE A 279 -12.25 3.11 12.77
C ILE A 279 -12.65 4.22 11.82
N MET A 280 -13.40 5.20 12.34
CA MET A 280 -13.72 6.42 11.59
C MET A 280 -12.64 7.46 11.83
N GLN A 281 -12.22 8.15 10.78
CA GLN A 281 -11.24 9.22 10.89
C GLN A 281 -11.74 10.51 10.23
N SER A 282 -11.35 11.67 10.78
CA SER A 282 -11.65 12.98 10.20
C SER A 282 -10.66 14.04 10.64
N SER A 283 -10.45 15.06 9.83
CA SER A 283 -9.73 16.29 10.23
C SER A 283 -10.56 17.17 11.16
N ASP A 284 -11.89 17.08 11.08
CA ASP A 284 -12.81 17.82 11.93
C ASP A 284 -13.24 16.97 13.14
N HIS A 285 -12.87 17.42 14.35
CA HIS A 285 -13.24 16.77 15.60
C HIS A 285 -14.75 16.69 15.84
N ALA A 286 -15.52 17.66 15.31
CA ALA A 286 -16.99 17.64 15.41
C ALA A 286 -17.60 16.35 14.82
N ASN A 287 -16.95 15.75 13.85
CA ASN A 287 -17.37 14.51 13.22
C ASN A 287 -17.29 13.27 14.12
N LYS A 288 -16.66 13.38 15.31
CA LYS A 288 -16.68 12.32 16.34
C LYS A 288 -18.11 11.93 16.74
N CYS A 289 -19.07 12.85 16.61
CA CYS A 289 -20.47 12.55 16.91
C CYS A 289 -21.07 11.45 16.01
N PHE A 290 -20.58 11.28 14.77
CA PHE A 290 -21.03 10.22 13.87
C PHE A 290 -20.53 8.85 14.32
N ALA A 291 -19.25 8.76 14.71
CA ALA A 291 -18.67 7.53 15.25
C ALA A 291 -19.40 7.11 16.56
N ASN A 292 -19.61 8.06 17.47
CA ASN A 292 -20.30 7.80 18.73
C ASN A 292 -21.74 7.27 18.52
N LYS A 293 -22.48 7.79 17.52
CA LYS A 293 -23.82 7.31 17.18
C LYS A 293 -23.86 5.87 16.67
N LEU A 294 -22.76 5.41 16.09
CA LEU A 294 -22.62 4.03 15.58
C LEU A 294 -21.86 3.11 16.55
N GLY A 295 -21.41 3.62 17.70
CA GLY A 295 -20.59 2.87 18.65
C GLY A 295 -19.19 2.51 18.14
N LEU A 296 -18.65 3.33 17.21
CA LEU A 296 -17.37 3.10 16.54
C LEU A 296 -16.24 3.93 17.14
N SER A 297 -15.01 3.45 16.97
CA SER A 297 -13.80 4.20 17.30
C SER A 297 -13.62 5.39 16.35
N PHE A 298 -13.10 6.51 16.91
CA PHE A 298 -12.81 7.72 16.15
C PHE A 298 -11.37 8.16 16.37
N VAL A 299 -10.68 8.43 15.26
CA VAL A 299 -9.31 8.98 15.28
C VAL A 299 -9.28 10.32 14.54
N GLN A 300 -8.68 11.32 15.17
CA GLN A 300 -8.54 12.63 14.56
C GLN A 300 -7.31 12.67 13.66
N LYS A 301 -7.50 12.95 12.36
CA LYS A 301 -6.42 13.18 11.41
C LYS A 301 -5.51 14.33 11.87
N HIS A 302 -4.22 14.20 11.64
CA HIS A 302 -3.20 15.20 12.02
C HIS A 302 -3.05 15.47 13.53
N ALA A 303 -3.72 14.71 14.39
CA ALA A 303 -3.45 14.78 15.82
C ALA A 303 -2.06 14.17 16.12
N LYS A 304 -1.37 14.72 17.15
CA LYS A 304 -0.09 14.14 17.60
C LYS A 304 -0.24 12.70 18.09
N THR A 305 -1.44 12.34 18.52
CA THR A 305 -1.81 10.99 19.00
C THR A 305 -2.18 10.03 17.87
N TYR A 306 -2.29 10.50 16.60
CA TYR A 306 -2.70 9.67 15.47
C TYR A 306 -1.93 8.32 15.38
N PRO A 307 -0.59 8.28 15.54
CA PRO A 307 0.14 7.01 15.50
C PRO A 307 -0.20 6.07 16.64
N THR A 308 -0.46 6.61 17.84
CA THR A 308 -0.83 5.83 19.04
C THR A 308 -2.29 5.39 19.03
N ASP A 309 -3.16 6.16 18.37
CA ASP A 309 -4.59 5.86 18.27
C ASP A 309 -4.90 4.79 17.21
N LEU A 310 -3.93 4.49 16.34
CA LEU A 310 -3.99 3.37 15.38
C LEU A 310 -3.49 2.04 15.96
N HIS A 311 -2.79 2.07 17.10
CA HIS A 311 -2.36 0.90 17.85
C HIS A 311 -3.50 0.33 18.70
#